data_ec3f2624aa9f98f5bd0c4f535a7fc093
#
_entry.id   ec3f2624aa9f98f5bd0c4f535a7fc093
#
_cell.length_a   1.000
_cell.length_b   1.000
_cell.length_c   1.000
_cell.angle_alpha   90.00
_cell.angle_beta   90.00
_cell.angle_gamma   90.00
#
_symmetry.space_group_name_H-M   'P 1'
#
loop_
_entity.id
_entity.type
_entity.pdbx_description
1 polymer ?
#
loop_
_entity_poly.entity_id
_entity_poly.type
_entity_poly.pdbx_seq_one_letter_code
_entity_poly.pdbx_strand_id
1 'polypeptide(L)'
;VPTMLLELLSHQNFADMRYGLDPRFRFTVSRAIYKGMLQFICSQYHMDYIVQPLPVDNMALKMVGENEIELTWQPVADPLEPTANAEKYIVYTRIGDGDFDNGVLVDKNTYRTALPAGMVCSYKVTAVNKGGESFPSEILSAGRAFNEKGTVLIVNGFDRISAPADFVAPVPGDTLLAGFLDDLDHGVPYLKDISYIGKMKEYRRSIPWMDDDASGFGDSYGNYEDKVIAGNTFDYPAIHGAAILKAGYSFISCSDESVENKIMNLNDYKYVDLILGKECQTKMGRGGVKPLEFKTFSQPMQEAITAYCGQGGNIFVSGAYVGTDLWDNRLAPAQESDKKFATEVLKYKWRVGQAATEGKVKCVASPFPALSGNYTYHNELNADSYVVESPDAIEPATKDAYTIMRYSENNLSAGVAYKGDYKTCILGFPFEALRTASEREALMRAILTFFN
;
A
#
# COMPACT_ATOMS: atom_id res chain seq x y z
N VAL A 1 34.73 -21.73 13.42
CA VAL A 1 33.94 -20.82 12.60
C VAL A 1 33.39 -19.72 13.52
N PRO A 2 33.62 -18.45 13.21
CA PRO A 2 33.01 -17.36 14.00
C PRO A 2 31.50 -17.51 14.03
N THR A 3 30.92 -17.47 15.20
CA THR A 3 29.49 -17.61 15.42
C THR A 3 29.02 -16.43 16.25
N MET A 4 27.91 -15.84 15.86
CA MET A 4 27.26 -14.74 16.59
C MET A 4 25.81 -15.15 16.92
N LEU A 5 25.41 -14.96 18.16
CA LEU A 5 24.02 -15.02 18.58
C LEU A 5 23.51 -13.59 18.66
N LEU A 6 22.40 -13.32 18.01
CA LEU A 6 21.72 -12.04 18.07
C LEU A 6 20.41 -12.20 18.84
N GLU A 7 20.34 -11.59 20.01
CA GLU A 7 19.12 -11.50 20.81
C GLU A 7 18.55 -10.08 20.68
N LEU A 8 17.48 -9.94 19.95
CA LEU A 8 17.03 -8.64 19.49
C LEU A 8 15.88 -8.06 20.30
N LEU A 9 14.82 -8.81 20.44
CA LEU A 9 13.54 -8.37 21.04
C LEU A 9 12.90 -9.54 21.78
N SER A 10 12.01 -9.23 22.73
CA SER A 10 11.20 -10.22 23.41
C SER A 10 9.76 -10.16 22.94
N HIS A 11 9.21 -11.29 22.44
CA HIS A 11 7.80 -11.40 22.11
C HIS A 11 6.86 -11.27 23.33
N GLN A 12 7.42 -11.39 24.53
CA GLN A 12 6.71 -11.18 25.80
C GLN A 12 6.75 -9.71 26.28
N ASN A 13 7.37 -8.83 25.51
CA ASN A 13 7.43 -7.40 25.83
C ASN A 13 6.64 -6.61 24.80
N PHE A 14 5.53 -6.01 25.22
CA PHE A 14 4.66 -5.23 24.36
C PHE A 14 5.38 -4.09 23.64
N ALA A 15 6.30 -3.40 24.30
CA ALA A 15 7.09 -2.35 23.67
C ALA A 15 8.03 -2.87 22.60
N ASP A 16 8.63 -4.05 22.81
CA ASP A 16 9.49 -4.71 21.83
C ASP A 16 8.69 -5.20 20.62
N MET A 17 7.48 -5.73 20.85
CA MET A 17 6.61 -6.20 19.78
C MET A 17 6.14 -5.09 18.85
N ARG A 18 5.96 -3.87 19.37
CA ARG A 18 5.65 -2.70 18.53
C ARG A 18 6.72 -2.42 17.49
N TYR A 19 8.00 -2.70 17.81
CA TYR A 19 9.10 -2.63 16.85
C TYR A 19 9.20 -3.89 15.98
N GLY A 20 9.07 -5.06 16.59
CA GLY A 20 9.21 -6.34 15.88
C GLY A 20 8.17 -6.53 14.78
N LEU A 21 7.00 -5.91 14.92
CA LEU A 21 5.93 -5.94 13.92
C LEU A 21 6.07 -4.84 12.85
N ASP A 22 6.96 -3.86 13.03
CA ASP A 22 7.21 -2.84 12.02
C ASP A 22 8.11 -3.39 10.88
N PRO A 23 7.62 -3.44 9.63
CA PRO A 23 8.37 -3.96 8.49
C PRO A 23 9.68 -3.20 8.25
N ARG A 24 9.68 -1.89 8.48
CA ARG A 24 10.86 -1.05 8.29
C ARG A 24 11.93 -1.31 9.34
N PHE A 25 11.54 -1.57 10.58
CA PHE A 25 12.49 -1.99 11.60
C PHE A 25 13.17 -3.31 11.21
N ARG A 26 12.40 -4.28 10.73
CA ARG A 26 12.93 -5.57 10.24
C ARG A 26 13.92 -5.38 9.10
N PHE A 27 13.60 -4.55 8.13
CA PHE A 27 14.52 -4.20 7.03
C PHE A 27 15.81 -3.56 7.57
N THR A 28 15.69 -2.55 8.44
CA THR A 28 16.84 -1.82 9.01
C THR A 28 17.78 -2.74 9.78
N VAL A 29 17.24 -3.62 10.61
CA VAL A 29 18.03 -4.61 11.36
C VAL A 29 18.71 -5.61 10.43
N SER A 30 17.99 -6.15 9.46
CA SER A 30 18.53 -7.09 8.48
C SER A 30 19.68 -6.47 7.69
N ARG A 31 19.52 -5.20 7.27
CA ARG A 31 20.59 -4.46 6.58
C ARG A 31 21.80 -4.20 7.49
N ALA A 32 21.60 -3.90 8.77
CA ALA A 32 22.67 -3.72 9.73
C ALA A 32 23.47 -5.03 9.95
N ILE A 33 22.77 -6.16 10.07
CA ILE A 33 23.40 -7.50 10.17
C ILE A 33 24.20 -7.80 8.90
N TYR A 34 23.61 -7.61 7.73
CA TYR A 34 24.28 -7.80 6.44
C TYR A 34 25.57 -6.98 6.35
N LYS A 35 25.52 -5.68 6.68
CA LYS A 35 26.70 -4.80 6.66
C LYS A 35 27.77 -5.28 7.62
N GLY A 36 27.42 -5.69 8.84
CA GLY A 36 28.36 -6.24 9.81
C GLY A 36 29.03 -7.53 9.34
N MET A 37 28.26 -8.44 8.74
CA MET A 37 28.79 -9.68 8.17
C MET A 37 29.70 -9.40 6.98
N LEU A 38 29.31 -8.51 6.08
CA LEU A 38 30.10 -8.13 4.91
C LEU A 38 31.43 -7.49 5.34
N GLN A 39 31.41 -6.57 6.30
CA GLN A 39 32.59 -5.92 6.82
C GLN A 39 33.56 -6.96 7.43
N PHE A 40 33.04 -7.92 8.18
CA PHE A 40 33.86 -9.00 8.74
C PHE A 40 34.50 -9.84 7.62
N ILE A 41 33.73 -10.29 6.63
CA ILE A 41 34.22 -11.11 5.52
C ILE A 41 35.29 -10.36 4.72
N CYS A 42 35.02 -9.12 4.32
CA CYS A 42 35.95 -8.29 3.57
C CYS A 42 37.30 -8.11 4.35
N SER A 43 37.19 -7.86 5.63
CA SER A 43 38.41 -7.76 6.50
C SER A 43 39.21 -9.06 6.54
N GLN A 44 38.54 -10.23 6.61
CA GLN A 44 39.23 -11.53 6.68
C GLN A 44 39.93 -11.92 5.37
N TYR A 45 39.33 -11.56 4.25
CA TYR A 45 39.81 -11.95 2.92
C TYR A 45 40.52 -10.81 2.16
N HIS A 46 40.75 -9.66 2.83
CA HIS A 46 41.35 -8.46 2.22
C HIS A 46 40.65 -7.99 0.95
N MET A 47 39.31 -8.02 0.98
CA MET A 47 38.46 -7.56 -0.12
C MET A 47 37.98 -6.14 0.13
N ASP A 48 37.63 -5.44 -0.95
CA ASP A 48 37.02 -4.14 -0.84
C ASP A 48 35.62 -4.26 -0.18
N TYR A 49 35.37 -3.41 0.81
CA TYR A 49 34.06 -3.32 1.44
C TYR A 49 33.15 -2.41 0.63
N ILE A 50 32.22 -3.00 -0.11
CA ILE A 50 31.24 -2.30 -0.94
C ILE A 50 29.85 -2.86 -0.62
N VAL A 51 28.95 -2.02 -0.16
CA VAL A 51 27.59 -2.38 0.20
C VAL A 51 26.68 -2.25 -1.01
N GLN A 52 25.75 -3.18 -1.19
CA GLN A 52 24.74 -3.08 -2.23
C GLN A 52 23.88 -1.81 -2.06
N PRO A 53 23.38 -1.20 -3.15
CA PRO A 53 22.54 0.00 -3.08
C PRO A 53 21.25 -0.20 -2.31
N LEU A 54 20.58 0.88 -1.94
CA LEU A 54 19.17 0.88 -1.56
C LEU A 54 18.28 0.72 -2.80
N PRO A 55 17.04 0.24 -2.65
CA PRO A 55 16.05 0.27 -3.74
C PRO A 55 15.91 1.66 -4.34
N VAL A 56 15.57 1.72 -5.61
CA VAL A 56 15.22 2.99 -6.27
C VAL A 56 13.86 3.47 -5.79
N ASP A 57 13.60 4.75 -5.98
CA ASP A 57 12.40 5.44 -5.56
C ASP A 57 11.89 6.39 -6.66
N ASN A 58 10.73 7.04 -6.46
CA ASN A 58 10.14 7.99 -7.39
C ASN A 58 9.95 7.40 -8.80
N MET A 59 9.50 6.17 -8.87
CA MET A 59 9.29 5.49 -10.13
C MET A 59 8.04 6.02 -10.83
N ALA A 60 8.14 6.26 -12.14
CA ALA A 60 7.04 6.73 -12.96
C ALA A 60 7.08 6.14 -14.36
N LEU A 61 5.89 5.85 -14.90
CA LEU A 61 5.70 5.38 -16.26
C LEU A 61 5.06 6.48 -17.11
N LYS A 62 5.48 6.61 -18.36
CA LYS A 62 4.90 7.56 -19.31
C LYS A 62 4.80 6.94 -20.69
N MET A 63 3.64 7.00 -21.30
CA MET A 63 3.48 6.59 -22.70
C MET A 63 4.22 7.57 -23.61
N VAL A 64 5.05 7.02 -24.51
CA VAL A 64 5.80 7.77 -25.50
C VAL A 64 5.53 7.18 -26.89
N GLY A 65 5.09 8.03 -27.83
CA GLY A 65 4.68 7.55 -29.14
C GLY A 65 3.48 6.59 -29.11
N GLU A 66 3.35 5.78 -30.16
CA GLU A 66 2.18 4.92 -30.35
C GLU A 66 2.26 3.60 -29.58
N ASN A 67 3.45 3.02 -29.38
CA ASN A 67 3.61 1.67 -28.87
C ASN A 67 4.80 1.54 -27.89
N GLU A 68 5.19 2.61 -27.21
CA GLU A 68 6.31 2.60 -26.29
C GLU A 68 5.92 3.19 -24.94
N ILE A 69 6.61 2.72 -23.91
CA ILE A 69 6.57 3.23 -22.53
C ILE A 69 7.97 3.66 -22.13
N GLU A 70 8.07 4.79 -21.45
CA GLU A 70 9.27 5.25 -20.77
C GLU A 70 9.10 5.09 -19.27
N LEU A 71 10.07 4.48 -18.65
CA LEU A 71 10.22 4.33 -17.21
C LEU A 71 11.27 5.34 -16.74
N THR A 72 11.02 5.99 -15.63
CA THR A 72 11.99 6.83 -14.91
C THR A 72 11.97 6.51 -13.44
N TRP A 73 13.09 6.70 -12.76
CA TRP A 73 13.24 6.49 -11.30
C TRP A 73 14.38 7.32 -10.75
N GLN A 74 14.53 7.35 -9.44
CA GLN A 74 15.63 8.04 -8.77
C GLN A 74 16.43 7.05 -7.91
N PRO A 75 17.76 7.13 -7.90
CA PRO A 75 18.57 6.37 -6.94
C PRO A 75 18.41 6.94 -5.53
N VAL A 76 18.42 6.06 -4.54
CA VAL A 76 18.37 6.43 -3.12
C VAL A 76 19.76 6.34 -2.52
N ALA A 77 20.23 7.45 -1.95
CA ALA A 77 21.49 7.47 -1.21
C ALA A 77 21.31 6.87 0.20
N ASP A 78 22.25 6.01 0.61
CA ASP A 78 22.32 5.56 2.00
C ASP A 78 23.20 6.54 2.80
N PRO A 79 22.64 7.37 3.71
CA PRO A 79 23.40 8.38 4.43
C PRO A 79 24.41 7.77 5.42
N LEU A 80 24.23 6.49 5.76
CA LEU A 80 25.09 5.76 6.68
C LEU A 80 26.11 4.87 5.95
N GLU A 81 26.10 4.86 4.60
CA GLU A 81 26.92 3.94 3.83
C GLU A 81 27.35 4.53 2.48
N PRO A 82 28.47 5.26 2.45
CA PRO A 82 28.91 5.95 1.23
C PRO A 82 29.30 5.00 0.08
N THR A 83 29.54 3.71 0.35
CA THR A 83 29.87 2.72 -0.67
C THR A 83 28.63 2.19 -1.41
N ALA A 84 27.44 2.46 -0.91
CA ALA A 84 26.17 1.92 -1.43
C ALA A 84 25.57 2.73 -2.59
N ASN A 85 26.39 3.46 -3.35
CA ASN A 85 25.89 4.22 -4.50
C ASN A 85 25.51 3.30 -5.66
N ALA A 86 24.38 3.57 -6.31
CA ALA A 86 23.98 2.90 -7.54
C ALA A 86 24.93 3.29 -8.69
N GLU A 87 25.44 2.30 -9.42
CA GLU A 87 26.28 2.49 -10.63
C GLU A 87 25.46 2.21 -11.90
N LYS A 88 24.55 1.24 -11.81
CA LYS A 88 23.67 0.77 -12.91
C LYS A 88 22.34 0.31 -12.34
N TYR A 89 21.43 -0.08 -13.23
CA TYR A 89 20.10 -0.58 -12.85
C TYR A 89 19.75 -1.80 -13.70
N ILE A 90 18.88 -2.66 -13.16
CA ILE A 90 18.27 -3.75 -13.93
C ILE A 90 16.76 -3.49 -13.96
N VAL A 91 16.20 -3.47 -15.16
CA VAL A 91 14.75 -3.32 -15.37
C VAL A 91 14.18 -4.68 -15.71
N TYR A 92 13.26 -5.15 -14.90
CA TYR A 92 12.53 -6.39 -15.09
C TYR A 92 11.15 -6.10 -15.65
N THR A 93 10.74 -6.90 -16.65
CA THR A 93 9.44 -6.78 -17.31
C THR A 93 8.62 -8.05 -17.13
N ARG A 94 7.33 -7.90 -16.89
CA ARG A 94 6.35 -8.98 -16.88
C ARG A 94 5.18 -8.61 -17.80
N ILE A 95 4.70 -9.56 -18.59
CA ILE A 95 3.52 -9.40 -19.44
C ILE A 95 2.39 -10.26 -18.90
N GLY A 96 1.26 -9.66 -18.61
CA GLY A 96 0.10 -10.33 -18.04
C GLY A 96 0.42 -11.00 -16.70
N ASP A 97 -0.02 -12.25 -16.55
CA ASP A 97 0.11 -13.04 -15.32
C ASP A 97 1.37 -13.92 -15.28
N GLY A 98 2.31 -13.72 -16.23
CA GLY A 98 3.56 -14.46 -16.27
C GLY A 98 4.55 -14.08 -15.17
N ASP A 99 5.73 -14.68 -15.22
CA ASP A 99 6.86 -14.29 -14.37
C ASP A 99 7.58 -13.07 -14.93
N PHE A 100 8.35 -12.40 -14.10
CA PHE A 100 9.30 -11.38 -14.55
C PHE A 100 10.43 -12.05 -15.38
N ASP A 101 10.88 -11.35 -16.41
CA ASP A 101 12.02 -11.76 -17.21
C ASP A 101 13.35 -11.71 -16.43
N ASN A 102 14.45 -12.00 -17.12
CA ASN A 102 15.79 -11.97 -16.50
C ASN A 102 16.37 -10.55 -16.35
N GLY A 103 15.59 -9.52 -16.71
CA GLY A 103 15.98 -8.13 -16.62
C GLY A 103 16.95 -7.63 -17.69
N VAL A 104 16.92 -6.33 -17.89
CA VAL A 104 17.81 -5.60 -18.83
C VAL A 104 18.68 -4.64 -18.01
N LEU A 105 20.01 -4.80 -18.13
CA LEU A 105 20.96 -3.90 -17.48
C LEU A 105 21.02 -2.56 -18.24
N VAL A 106 20.85 -1.46 -17.51
CA VAL A 106 20.89 -0.08 -18.05
C VAL A 106 21.81 0.82 -17.22
N ASP A 107 22.45 1.78 -17.91
CA ASP A 107 23.41 2.70 -17.26
C ASP A 107 22.75 4.00 -16.77
N LYS A 108 21.49 4.24 -17.09
CA LYS A 108 20.76 5.46 -16.77
C LYS A 108 19.51 5.15 -15.94
N ASN A 109 19.02 6.10 -15.21
CA ASN A 109 17.78 6.03 -14.47
C ASN A 109 16.53 6.28 -15.35
N THR A 110 16.57 5.80 -16.56
CA THR A 110 15.47 5.80 -17.54
C THR A 110 15.60 4.61 -18.48
N TYR A 111 14.46 4.06 -18.91
CA TYR A 111 14.39 2.95 -19.85
C TYR A 111 13.18 3.08 -20.74
N ARG A 112 13.32 2.79 -22.02
CA ARG A 112 12.20 2.72 -22.98
C ARG A 112 12.06 1.32 -23.53
N THR A 113 10.82 0.88 -23.62
CA THR A 113 10.49 -0.43 -24.18
C THR A 113 9.13 -0.41 -24.85
N ALA A 114 8.82 -1.46 -25.60
CA ALA A 114 7.53 -1.61 -26.26
C ALA A 114 6.40 -1.82 -25.24
N LEU A 115 5.22 -1.24 -25.53
CA LEU A 115 3.98 -1.46 -24.80
C LEU A 115 2.92 -2.05 -25.74
N PRO A 116 2.79 -3.38 -25.81
CA PRO A 116 1.80 -4.04 -26.66
C PRO A 116 0.37 -3.66 -26.26
N ALA A 117 -0.47 -3.37 -27.25
CA ALA A 117 -1.88 -3.06 -27.01
C ALA A 117 -2.65 -4.27 -26.47
N GLY A 118 -3.60 -4.04 -25.57
CA GLY A 118 -4.46 -5.05 -24.98
C GLY A 118 -3.83 -5.89 -23.86
N MET A 119 -2.58 -5.60 -23.48
CA MET A 119 -1.86 -6.32 -22.44
C MET A 119 -1.51 -5.39 -21.27
N VAL A 120 -1.48 -5.96 -20.07
CA VAL A 120 -0.88 -5.33 -18.89
C VAL A 120 0.60 -5.67 -18.88
N CYS A 121 1.46 -4.66 -18.86
CA CYS A 121 2.90 -4.83 -18.70
C CYS A 121 3.31 -4.25 -17.36
N SER A 122 4.01 -5.04 -16.54
CA SER A 122 4.47 -4.65 -15.22
C SER A 122 5.98 -4.56 -15.18
N TYR A 123 6.49 -3.63 -14.40
CA TYR A 123 7.91 -3.29 -14.33
C TYR A 123 8.35 -3.12 -12.90
N LYS A 124 9.56 -3.58 -12.59
CA LYS A 124 10.28 -3.27 -11.37
C LYS A 124 11.74 -2.99 -11.70
N VAL A 125 12.40 -2.22 -10.85
CA VAL A 125 13.78 -1.79 -11.07
C VAL A 125 14.60 -2.09 -9.85
N THR A 126 15.81 -2.57 -10.05
CA THR A 126 16.83 -2.71 -8.99
C THR A 126 18.02 -1.82 -9.29
N ALA A 127 18.70 -1.35 -8.27
CA ALA A 127 19.96 -0.64 -8.37
C ALA A 127 21.12 -1.61 -8.18
N VAL A 128 22.22 -1.41 -8.92
CA VAL A 128 23.37 -2.32 -8.94
C VAL A 128 24.66 -1.54 -8.75
N ASN A 129 25.58 -2.10 -7.96
CA ASN A 129 26.99 -1.72 -7.89
C ASN A 129 27.86 -2.97 -7.73
N LYS A 130 29.16 -2.79 -7.48
CA LYS A 130 30.08 -3.91 -7.24
C LYS A 130 29.76 -4.73 -5.98
N GLY A 131 29.01 -4.18 -5.05
CA GLY A 131 28.57 -4.85 -3.82
C GLY A 131 27.34 -5.74 -4.02
N GLY A 132 26.66 -5.62 -5.15
CA GLY A 132 25.52 -6.44 -5.52
C GLY A 132 24.32 -5.65 -6.02
N GLU A 133 23.19 -6.33 -6.07
CA GLU A 133 21.90 -5.84 -6.52
C GLU A 133 21.01 -5.50 -5.31
N SER A 134 20.31 -4.36 -5.36
CA SER A 134 19.37 -3.94 -4.32
C SER A 134 18.12 -4.82 -4.28
N PHE A 135 17.30 -4.69 -3.24
CA PHE A 135 15.90 -5.06 -3.35
C PHE A 135 15.24 -4.25 -4.48
N PRO A 136 14.17 -4.77 -5.11
CA PRO A 136 13.48 -4.07 -6.18
C PRO A 136 12.69 -2.85 -5.67
N SER A 137 12.36 -1.96 -6.60
CA SER A 137 11.32 -0.96 -6.44
C SER A 137 9.95 -1.61 -6.22
N GLU A 138 8.94 -0.80 -5.95
CA GLU A 138 7.55 -1.17 -6.16
C GLU A 138 7.31 -1.67 -7.60
N ILE A 139 6.19 -2.39 -7.80
CA ILE A 139 5.81 -2.88 -9.13
C ILE A 139 4.80 -1.90 -9.73
N LEU A 140 5.21 -1.21 -10.78
CA LEU A 140 4.33 -0.36 -11.57
C LEU A 140 3.90 -1.04 -12.86
N SER A 141 2.73 -0.66 -13.38
CA SER A 141 2.17 -1.29 -14.56
C SER A 141 1.62 -0.26 -15.54
N ALA A 142 1.59 -0.64 -16.81
CA ALA A 142 0.97 0.13 -17.87
C ALA A 142 0.21 -0.79 -18.84
N GLY A 143 -0.75 -0.23 -19.54
CA GLY A 143 -1.50 -0.94 -20.57
C GLY A 143 -2.15 0.01 -21.55
N ARG A 144 -2.12 -0.37 -22.83
CA ARG A 144 -2.73 0.39 -23.91
C ARG A 144 -3.98 -0.33 -24.42
N ALA A 145 -5.10 0.35 -24.45
CA ALA A 145 -6.34 -0.17 -25.03
C ALA A 145 -6.27 -0.09 -26.58
N PHE A 146 -6.86 -1.06 -27.29
CA PHE A 146 -6.91 -1.04 -28.77
C PHE A 146 -7.66 0.17 -29.34
N ASN A 147 -8.78 0.53 -28.73
CA ASN A 147 -9.61 1.69 -29.09
C ASN A 147 -9.81 2.53 -27.83
N GLU A 148 -8.76 3.26 -27.44
CA GLU A 148 -8.75 3.94 -26.15
C GLU A 148 -9.78 5.08 -26.07
N LYS A 149 -10.50 5.09 -24.97
CA LYS A 149 -11.43 6.18 -24.60
C LYS A 149 -10.74 7.31 -23.83
N GLY A 150 -9.49 7.11 -23.47
CA GLY A 150 -8.64 7.99 -22.68
C GLY A 150 -7.64 7.22 -21.86
N THR A 151 -6.77 7.92 -21.15
CA THR A 151 -5.75 7.34 -20.28
C THR A 151 -6.04 7.66 -18.83
N VAL A 152 -5.94 6.66 -17.95
CA VAL A 152 -6.02 6.78 -16.49
C VAL A 152 -4.61 6.79 -15.92
N LEU A 153 -4.31 7.73 -15.04
CA LEU A 153 -3.12 7.66 -14.19
C LEU A 153 -3.45 6.91 -12.91
N ILE A 154 -2.79 5.79 -12.67
CA ILE A 154 -2.80 5.10 -11.40
C ILE A 154 -1.67 5.67 -10.53
N VAL A 155 -1.98 6.16 -9.36
CA VAL A 155 -1.00 6.55 -8.34
C VAL A 155 -0.96 5.44 -7.29
N ASN A 156 0.19 4.79 -7.15
CA ASN A 156 0.39 3.77 -6.15
C ASN A 156 0.87 4.41 -4.86
N GLY A 157 -0.03 4.63 -3.91
CA GLY A 157 0.24 5.13 -2.57
C GLY A 157 0.06 4.03 -1.52
N PHE A 158 0.35 2.77 -1.89
CA PHE A 158 0.34 1.63 -1.00
C PHE A 158 1.70 0.93 -1.04
N ASP A 159 2.67 1.48 -0.33
CA ASP A 159 4.05 1.03 -0.34
C ASP A 159 4.29 -0.19 0.53
N ARG A 160 3.53 -0.27 1.61
CA ARG A 160 3.65 -1.35 2.57
C ARG A 160 2.38 -1.52 3.40
N ILE A 161 2.19 -2.71 3.97
CA ILE A 161 1.25 -2.87 5.07
C ILE A 161 1.86 -2.21 6.31
N SER A 162 1.12 -1.28 6.90
CA SER A 162 1.50 -0.63 8.15
C SER A 162 1.58 -1.65 9.29
N ALA A 163 2.41 -1.36 10.28
CA ALA A 163 2.42 -2.13 11.51
C ALA A 163 1.02 -2.12 12.14
N PRO A 164 0.58 -3.23 12.76
CA PRO A 164 -0.75 -3.29 13.36
C PRO A 164 -0.90 -2.22 14.44
N ALA A 165 -2.08 -1.57 14.45
CA ALA A 165 -2.40 -0.58 15.45
C ALA A 165 -2.45 -1.21 16.86
N ASP A 166 -1.75 -0.63 17.80
CA ASP A 166 -1.75 -1.08 19.19
C ASP A 166 -2.86 -0.42 20.03
N PHE A 167 -3.26 -1.08 21.08
CA PHE A 167 -4.16 -0.51 22.08
C PHE A 167 -3.67 -0.82 23.49
N VAL A 168 -4.08 0.02 24.44
CA VAL A 168 -3.87 -0.17 25.87
C VAL A 168 -5.15 0.27 26.60
N ALA A 169 -5.73 -0.60 27.41
CA ALA A 169 -6.96 -0.32 28.15
C ALA A 169 -6.89 -0.82 29.59
N PRO A 170 -7.51 -0.12 30.55
CA PRO A 170 -7.69 -0.64 31.92
C PRO A 170 -8.73 -1.76 31.92
N VAL A 171 -8.49 -2.81 32.68
CA VAL A 171 -9.39 -3.95 32.81
C VAL A 171 -9.71 -4.16 34.31
N PRO A 172 -10.98 -4.38 34.68
CA PRO A 172 -11.34 -4.68 36.06
C PRO A 172 -10.58 -5.90 36.57
N GLY A 173 -9.89 -5.74 37.72
CA GLY A 173 -9.09 -6.82 38.32
C GLY A 173 -7.71 -7.04 37.69
N ASP A 174 -7.36 -6.28 36.69
CA ASP A 174 -6.03 -6.27 36.08
C ASP A 174 -5.50 -4.85 35.95
N THR A 175 -4.18 -4.71 35.91
CA THR A 175 -3.58 -3.37 35.81
C THR A 175 -3.59 -2.82 34.39
N LEU A 176 -3.56 -3.69 33.38
CA LEU A 176 -3.44 -3.29 31.99
C LEU A 176 -3.76 -4.44 31.05
N LEU A 177 -4.59 -4.18 30.06
CA LEU A 177 -4.72 -4.97 28.83
C LEU A 177 -4.07 -4.20 27.70
N ALA A 178 -3.20 -4.85 26.95
CA ALA A 178 -2.62 -4.29 25.75
C ALA A 178 -2.61 -5.34 24.63
N GLY A 179 -2.60 -4.91 23.39
CA GLY A 179 -2.60 -5.81 22.24
C GLY A 179 -2.50 -5.05 20.93
N PHE A 180 -2.79 -5.76 19.85
CA PHE A 180 -2.82 -5.22 18.49
C PHE A 180 -4.18 -5.47 17.85
N LEU A 181 -4.71 -4.47 17.15
CA LEU A 181 -6.05 -4.54 16.55
C LEU A 181 -6.05 -5.36 15.27
N ASP A 182 -5.01 -5.23 14.49
CA ASP A 182 -4.91 -5.83 13.17
C ASP A 182 -3.92 -6.99 13.16
N ASP A 183 -4.20 -7.98 12.35
CA ASP A 183 -3.28 -9.06 12.07
C ASP A 183 -2.38 -8.66 10.90
N LEU A 184 -1.14 -8.24 11.15
CA LEU A 184 0.01 -8.74 10.42
C LEU A 184 0.31 -8.22 9.03
N ASP A 185 1.48 -7.70 8.92
CA ASP A 185 2.24 -7.61 7.71
C ASP A 185 2.65 -8.99 7.17
N HIS A 186 2.31 -9.26 5.94
CA HIS A 186 2.44 -10.56 5.32
C HIS A 186 3.47 -10.61 4.21
N GLY A 187 4.64 -10.15 4.41
CA GLY A 187 5.56 -10.63 3.49
C GLY A 187 6.37 -9.68 2.67
N VAL A 188 6.86 -10.19 1.58
CA VAL A 188 7.82 -9.52 0.71
C VAL A 188 7.12 -8.81 -0.44
N PRO A 189 7.46 -7.54 -0.70
CA PRO A 189 6.69 -6.69 -1.59
C PRO A 189 6.86 -6.99 -3.09
N TYR A 190 7.60 -8.00 -3.49
CA TYR A 190 7.90 -8.26 -4.90
C TYR A 190 7.72 -9.72 -5.33
N LEU A 191 7.23 -10.57 -4.44
CA LEU A 191 6.94 -11.96 -4.74
C LEU A 191 5.56 -12.32 -4.20
N LYS A 192 4.83 -13.16 -4.90
CA LYS A 192 3.69 -13.88 -4.34
C LYS A 192 4.23 -14.89 -3.35
N ASP A 193 4.63 -14.43 -2.20
CA ASP A 193 5.26 -15.25 -1.19
C ASP A 193 4.22 -15.74 -0.19
N ILE A 194 4.38 -16.98 0.21
CA ILE A 194 3.56 -17.61 1.22
C ILE A 194 4.33 -17.55 2.50
N SER A 195 3.86 -16.78 3.47
CA SER A 195 4.47 -16.69 4.78
C SER A 195 3.51 -17.13 5.87
N TYR A 196 4.04 -17.84 6.84
CA TYR A 196 3.32 -18.16 8.06
C TYR A 196 3.41 -17.00 9.04
N ILE A 197 2.28 -16.63 9.61
CA ILE A 197 2.19 -15.56 10.60
C ILE A 197 1.28 -15.99 11.74
N GLY A 198 1.85 -16.00 12.94
CA GLY A 198 1.09 -16.20 14.15
C GLY A 198 0.25 -14.98 14.51
N LYS A 199 -0.92 -15.21 15.08
CA LYS A 199 -1.82 -14.16 15.53
C LYS A 199 -1.42 -13.68 16.92
N MET A 200 -1.04 -12.41 17.04
CA MET A 200 -0.83 -11.73 18.32
C MET A 200 -2.18 -11.17 18.80
N LYS A 201 -2.56 -11.42 20.03
CA LYS A 201 -3.83 -10.90 20.54
C LYS A 201 -3.68 -9.91 21.67
N GLU A 202 -3.23 -10.33 22.83
CA GLU A 202 -3.24 -9.46 23.99
C GLU A 202 -2.06 -9.71 24.92
N TYR A 203 -1.71 -8.69 25.67
CA TYR A 203 -0.72 -8.74 26.72
C TYR A 203 -1.42 -8.39 28.04
N ARG A 204 -1.51 -9.36 28.95
CA ARG A 204 -2.00 -9.15 30.30
C ARG A 204 -0.87 -9.27 31.29
N ARG A 205 -0.59 -8.18 31.98
CA ARG A 205 0.54 -8.11 32.89
C ARG A 205 0.39 -9.01 34.12
N SER A 206 -0.84 -9.30 34.54
CA SER A 206 -1.16 -10.16 35.66
C SER A 206 -1.13 -11.65 35.32
N ILE A 207 -1.15 -12.01 34.04
CA ILE A 207 -1.14 -13.41 33.59
C ILE A 207 0.26 -13.73 33.07
N PRO A 208 1.00 -14.62 33.75
CA PRO A 208 2.30 -15.04 33.27
C PRO A 208 2.14 -15.85 31.97
N TRP A 209 3.22 -15.91 31.19
CA TRP A 209 3.34 -16.83 30.09
C TRP A 209 3.10 -18.27 30.54
N MET A 210 2.20 -18.99 29.88
CA MET A 210 1.86 -20.37 30.22
C MET A 210 2.22 -21.33 29.08
N ASP A 211 1.59 -21.17 27.94
CA ASP A 211 1.76 -21.97 26.73
C ASP A 211 1.11 -21.27 25.51
N ASP A 212 1.13 -21.92 24.35
CA ASP A 212 0.61 -21.35 23.11
C ASP A 212 -0.92 -21.23 23.08
N ASP A 213 -1.63 -21.95 23.95
CA ASP A 213 -3.09 -21.97 24.03
C ASP A 213 -3.66 -20.92 25.00
N ALA A 214 -2.84 -20.40 25.89
CA ALA A 214 -3.24 -19.43 26.90
C ALA A 214 -3.04 -17.99 26.43
N SER A 215 -4.07 -17.14 26.54
CA SER A 215 -3.94 -15.68 26.34
C SER A 215 -3.17 -15.07 27.50
N GLY A 216 -1.89 -15.36 27.57
CA GLY A 216 -1.03 -14.83 28.58
C GLY A 216 -0.27 -13.60 28.14
N PHE A 217 0.69 -13.24 28.95
CA PHE A 217 1.57 -12.12 28.71
C PHE A 217 2.49 -12.39 27.49
N GLY A 218 2.15 -11.80 26.38
CA GLY A 218 2.90 -11.96 25.12
C GLY A 218 2.59 -13.23 24.34
N ASP A 219 1.43 -13.83 24.52
CA ASP A 219 1.02 -15.01 23.79
C ASP A 219 0.70 -14.74 22.33
N SER A 220 0.91 -15.78 21.52
CA SER A 220 0.50 -15.83 20.13
C SER A 220 -0.59 -16.91 19.96
N TYR A 221 -1.70 -16.53 19.33
CA TYR A 221 -2.75 -17.46 18.94
C TYR A 221 -2.54 -17.95 17.51
N GLY A 222 -1.49 -18.66 17.28
CA GLY A 222 -1.08 -19.12 15.97
C GLY A 222 -1.86 -20.32 15.43
N ASN A 223 -3.17 -20.22 15.26
CA ASN A 223 -3.98 -21.25 14.61
C ASN A 223 -3.87 -21.23 13.08
N TYR A 224 -2.71 -20.86 12.56
CA TYR A 224 -2.47 -20.72 11.13
C TYR A 224 -1.44 -21.70 10.59
N GLU A 225 -0.99 -22.66 11.43
CA GLU A 225 -0.22 -23.80 10.96
C GLU A 225 -1.00 -24.49 9.83
N ASP A 226 -0.31 -24.91 8.81
CA ASP A 226 -0.88 -25.56 7.61
C ASP A 226 -1.78 -24.66 6.72
N LYS A 227 -1.89 -23.37 7.00
CA LYS A 227 -2.64 -22.44 6.15
C LYS A 227 -1.73 -21.68 5.22
N VAL A 228 -2.14 -21.63 3.97
CA VAL A 228 -1.50 -20.79 2.96
C VAL A 228 -2.00 -19.36 3.17
N ILE A 229 -1.08 -18.42 3.34
CA ILE A 229 -1.37 -17.00 3.50
C ILE A 229 -0.65 -16.26 2.40
N ALA A 230 -1.39 -15.50 1.57
CA ALA A 230 -0.78 -14.70 0.53
C ALA A 230 0.09 -13.59 1.17
N GLY A 231 1.32 -13.49 0.69
CA GLY A 231 2.16 -12.33 0.96
C GLY A 231 1.59 -11.09 0.26
N ASN A 232 1.95 -9.93 0.75
CA ASN A 232 1.63 -8.69 0.07
C ASN A 232 2.72 -8.42 -0.98
N THR A 233 2.32 -8.45 -2.26
CA THR A 233 3.23 -8.25 -3.38
C THR A 233 3.32 -6.80 -3.83
N PHE A 234 2.45 -5.91 -3.34
CA PHE A 234 2.30 -4.52 -3.79
C PHE A 234 2.15 -4.37 -5.31
N ASP A 235 1.56 -5.37 -5.96
CA ASP A 235 1.39 -5.45 -7.41
C ASP A 235 -0.03 -5.02 -7.83
N TYR A 236 -0.54 -4.00 -7.19
CA TYR A 236 -1.93 -3.56 -7.34
C TYR A 236 -2.18 -2.69 -8.57
N PRO A 237 -1.21 -1.90 -9.08
CA PRO A 237 -1.38 -1.23 -10.37
C PRO A 237 -1.72 -2.18 -11.52
N ALA A 238 -1.25 -3.43 -11.50
CA ALA A 238 -1.64 -4.44 -12.48
C ALA A 238 -3.12 -4.85 -12.34
N ILE A 239 -3.61 -5.00 -11.10
CA ILE A 239 -4.99 -5.40 -10.81
C ILE A 239 -5.98 -4.30 -11.22
N HIS A 240 -5.74 -3.06 -10.83
CA HIS A 240 -6.52 -1.89 -11.25
C HIS A 240 -6.47 -1.70 -12.75
N GLY A 241 -5.25 -1.76 -13.32
CA GLY A 241 -5.00 -1.59 -14.73
C GLY A 241 -5.71 -2.61 -15.62
N ALA A 242 -5.78 -3.87 -15.19
CA ALA A 242 -6.53 -4.90 -15.91
C ALA A 242 -8.01 -4.54 -16.02
N ALA A 243 -8.63 -4.05 -14.94
CA ALA A 243 -10.02 -3.59 -14.94
C ALA A 243 -10.23 -2.33 -15.79
N ILE A 244 -9.27 -1.40 -15.78
CA ILE A 244 -9.25 -0.19 -16.62
C ILE A 244 -9.20 -0.56 -18.11
N LEU A 245 -8.31 -1.47 -18.51
CA LEU A 245 -8.21 -1.96 -19.90
C LEU A 245 -9.53 -2.61 -20.36
N LYS A 246 -10.17 -3.40 -19.51
CA LYS A 246 -11.48 -4.00 -19.78
C LYS A 246 -12.61 -2.99 -19.94
N ALA A 247 -12.49 -1.82 -19.30
CA ALA A 247 -13.40 -0.70 -19.50
C ALA A 247 -13.13 0.08 -20.81
N GLY A 248 -12.02 -0.21 -21.50
CA GLY A 248 -11.64 0.40 -22.77
C GLY A 248 -10.78 1.67 -22.63
N TYR A 249 -10.06 1.79 -21.53
CA TYR A 249 -9.12 2.88 -21.27
C TYR A 249 -7.69 2.34 -21.23
N SER A 250 -6.75 3.15 -21.69
CA SER A 250 -5.33 2.95 -21.43
C SER A 250 -5.01 3.38 -20.00
N PHE A 251 -3.89 2.91 -19.48
CA PHE A 251 -3.41 3.37 -18.17
C PHE A 251 -1.89 3.36 -18.09
N ILE A 252 -1.38 4.20 -17.22
CA ILE A 252 -0.01 4.19 -16.70
C ILE A 252 -0.06 4.27 -15.19
N SER A 253 1.06 4.01 -14.55
CA SER A 253 1.17 4.19 -13.10
C SER A 253 2.44 4.92 -12.69
N CYS A 254 2.42 5.49 -11.50
CA CYS A 254 3.57 6.08 -10.83
C CYS A 254 3.48 5.83 -9.32
N SER A 255 4.60 5.97 -8.63
CA SER A 255 4.61 6.05 -7.17
C SER A 255 3.97 7.36 -6.71
N ASP A 256 3.48 7.41 -5.49
CA ASP A 256 2.96 8.64 -4.89
C ASP A 256 4.06 9.66 -4.63
N GLU A 257 5.30 9.24 -4.28
CA GLU A 257 6.44 10.13 -4.16
C GLU A 257 6.76 10.85 -5.48
N SER A 258 6.47 10.23 -6.62
CA SER A 258 6.62 10.91 -7.93
C SER A 258 5.65 12.09 -8.06
N VAL A 259 4.45 12.00 -7.49
CA VAL A 259 3.49 13.10 -7.44
C VAL A 259 3.92 14.13 -6.39
N GLU A 260 4.28 13.68 -5.19
CA GLU A 260 4.71 14.52 -4.08
C GLU A 260 5.94 15.36 -4.43
N ASN A 261 6.89 14.76 -5.14
CA ASN A 261 8.11 15.42 -5.61
C ASN A 261 7.94 16.13 -6.96
N LYS A 262 6.70 16.24 -7.48
CA LYS A 262 6.35 16.96 -8.71
C LYS A 262 7.04 16.44 -9.98
N ILE A 263 7.41 15.16 -10.00
CA ILE A 263 7.90 14.44 -11.18
C ILE A 263 6.71 14.11 -12.09
N MET A 264 5.60 13.69 -11.48
CA MET A 264 4.32 13.45 -12.14
C MET A 264 3.32 14.54 -11.77
N ASN A 265 2.58 15.04 -12.76
CA ASN A 265 1.55 16.05 -12.54
C ASN A 265 0.17 15.44 -12.81
N LEU A 266 -0.69 15.39 -11.81
CA LEU A 266 -2.05 14.87 -11.93
C LEU A 266 -2.87 15.60 -13.01
N ASN A 267 -2.62 16.90 -13.22
CA ASN A 267 -3.35 17.74 -14.18
C ASN A 267 -3.12 17.34 -15.65
N ASP A 268 -2.11 16.51 -15.94
CA ASP A 268 -1.88 15.98 -17.29
C ASP A 268 -2.90 14.88 -17.67
N TYR A 269 -3.72 14.43 -16.70
CA TYR A 269 -4.65 13.31 -16.85
C TYR A 269 -6.07 13.73 -16.44
N LYS A 270 -7.06 13.30 -17.23
CA LYS A 270 -8.47 13.55 -16.89
C LYS A 270 -8.97 12.63 -15.78
N TYR A 271 -8.35 11.47 -15.60
CA TYR A 271 -8.77 10.43 -14.67
C TYR A 271 -7.57 9.99 -13.84
N VAL A 272 -7.73 10.01 -12.54
CA VAL A 272 -6.74 9.54 -11.56
C VAL A 272 -7.36 8.43 -10.71
N ASP A 273 -6.60 7.38 -10.48
CA ASP A 273 -6.93 6.24 -9.61
C ASP A 273 -5.84 6.15 -8.53
N LEU A 274 -6.17 6.51 -7.30
CA LEU A 274 -5.24 6.50 -6.16
C LEU A 274 -5.48 5.25 -5.32
N ILE A 275 -4.48 4.37 -5.31
CA ILE A 275 -4.46 3.15 -4.52
C ILE A 275 -3.85 3.46 -3.15
N LEU A 276 -4.61 3.23 -2.09
CA LEU A 276 -4.13 3.41 -0.70
C LEU A 276 -4.15 2.11 0.11
N GLY A 277 -4.76 1.05 -0.41
CA GLY A 277 -4.73 -0.28 0.20
C GLY A 277 -4.97 -0.27 1.70
N LYS A 278 -4.01 -0.73 2.45
CA LYS A 278 -3.94 -0.68 3.93
C LYS A 278 -2.85 0.30 4.42
N GLU A 279 -2.48 1.28 3.62
CA GLU A 279 -1.53 2.31 4.03
C GLU A 279 -2.10 3.11 5.21
N CYS A 280 -1.27 3.34 6.23
CA CYS A 280 -1.63 4.09 7.41
C CYS A 280 -0.38 4.71 8.06
N GLN A 281 -0.50 5.93 8.53
CA GLN A 281 0.62 6.62 9.17
C GLN A 281 1.20 5.82 10.33
N THR A 282 2.52 5.76 10.38
CA THR A 282 3.26 5.00 11.37
C THR A 282 4.25 5.88 12.11
N LYS A 283 4.27 5.80 13.45
CA LYS A 283 5.28 6.47 14.28
C LYS A 283 6.62 5.78 14.11
N MET A 284 7.61 6.53 13.68
CA MET A 284 8.96 6.04 13.51
C MET A 284 9.83 6.29 14.73
N GLY A 285 10.65 5.31 15.10
CA GLY A 285 11.63 5.42 16.17
C GLY A 285 11.03 5.42 17.59
N ARG A 286 11.91 5.28 18.58
CA ARG A 286 11.55 5.20 19.99
C ARG A 286 10.97 6.53 20.48
N GLY A 287 9.80 6.44 21.12
CA GLY A 287 9.15 7.61 21.74
C GLY A 287 8.64 8.67 20.76
N GLY A 288 8.50 8.35 19.47
CA GLY A 288 8.04 9.31 18.46
C GLY A 288 9.07 10.40 18.12
N VAL A 289 10.36 10.10 18.28
CA VAL A 289 11.46 11.03 18.00
C VAL A 289 11.60 11.33 16.50
N LYS A 290 11.10 10.44 15.64
CA LYS A 290 11.05 10.65 14.19
C LYS A 290 9.66 11.08 13.76
N PRO A 291 9.55 11.80 12.62
CA PRO A 291 8.25 12.15 12.06
C PRO A 291 7.42 10.90 11.74
N LEU A 292 6.13 11.10 11.61
CA LEU A 292 5.22 10.11 11.07
C LEU A 292 5.52 9.90 9.60
N GLU A 293 5.54 8.65 9.18
CA GLU A 293 5.70 8.26 7.78
C GLU A 293 4.49 7.44 7.32
N PHE A 294 4.33 7.24 6.02
CA PHE A 294 3.26 6.42 5.41
C PHE A 294 1.85 6.95 5.68
N LYS A 295 1.68 8.26 5.63
CA LYS A 295 0.36 8.87 5.75
C LYS A 295 -0.39 8.73 4.44
N THR A 296 -1.62 8.20 4.48
CA THR A 296 -2.49 8.00 3.30
C THR A 296 -2.60 9.23 2.41
N PHE A 297 -2.67 10.41 3.01
CA PHE A 297 -2.67 11.68 2.30
C PHE A 297 -1.64 12.60 2.95
N SER A 298 -0.40 12.53 2.50
CA SER A 298 0.65 13.45 2.89
C SER A 298 0.28 14.89 2.51
N GLN A 299 0.92 15.88 3.10
CA GLN A 299 0.64 17.27 2.76
C GLN A 299 0.89 17.57 1.26
N PRO A 300 2.00 17.13 0.62
CA PRO A 300 2.19 17.31 -0.82
C PRO A 300 1.11 16.64 -1.67
N MET A 301 0.67 15.43 -1.29
CA MET A 301 -0.41 14.72 -1.99
C MET A 301 -1.75 15.47 -1.87
N GLN A 302 -2.09 15.99 -0.68
CA GLN A 302 -3.28 16.83 -0.49
C GLN A 302 -3.25 18.08 -1.38
N GLU A 303 -2.10 18.74 -1.49
CA GLU A 303 -1.92 19.90 -2.36
C GLU A 303 -2.10 19.54 -3.84
N ALA A 304 -1.51 18.44 -4.29
CA ALA A 304 -1.63 17.95 -5.66
C ALA A 304 -3.09 17.61 -6.02
N ILE A 305 -3.80 16.87 -5.16
CA ILE A 305 -5.21 16.50 -5.35
C ILE A 305 -6.11 17.74 -5.32
N THR A 306 -5.85 18.70 -4.42
CA THR A 306 -6.62 19.95 -4.33
C THR A 306 -6.49 20.75 -5.62
N ALA A 307 -5.29 20.90 -6.15
CA ALA A 307 -5.04 21.59 -7.42
C ALA A 307 -5.73 20.86 -8.59
N TYR A 308 -5.63 19.53 -8.62
CA TYR A 308 -6.23 18.68 -9.64
C TYR A 308 -7.77 18.76 -9.66
N CYS A 309 -8.42 18.62 -8.51
CA CYS A 309 -9.86 18.78 -8.38
C CYS A 309 -10.31 20.21 -8.74
N GLY A 310 -9.55 21.22 -8.33
CA GLY A 310 -9.79 22.62 -8.66
C GLY A 310 -9.74 22.94 -10.16
N GLN A 311 -9.10 22.09 -10.97
CA GLN A 311 -9.06 22.16 -12.43
C GLN A 311 -10.05 21.23 -13.14
N GLY A 312 -10.98 20.61 -12.39
CA GLY A 312 -12.01 19.73 -12.94
C GLY A 312 -11.57 18.27 -13.13
N GLY A 313 -10.48 17.85 -12.51
CA GLY A 313 -9.99 16.48 -12.57
C GLY A 313 -10.91 15.50 -11.84
N ASN A 314 -10.98 14.25 -12.29
CA ASN A 314 -11.83 13.21 -11.71
C ASN A 314 -10.97 12.16 -10.99
N ILE A 315 -11.23 11.92 -9.72
CA ILE A 315 -10.41 11.04 -8.89
C ILE A 315 -11.21 9.90 -8.26
N PHE A 316 -10.69 8.70 -8.43
CA PHE A 316 -11.08 7.51 -7.68
C PHE A 316 -10.03 7.25 -6.59
N VAL A 317 -10.48 6.95 -5.37
CA VAL A 317 -9.61 6.61 -4.24
C VAL A 317 -10.18 5.38 -3.55
N SER A 318 -9.35 4.40 -3.24
CA SER A 318 -9.75 3.22 -2.48
C SER A 318 -8.70 2.86 -1.42
N GLY A 319 -9.17 2.54 -0.22
CA GLY A 319 -8.30 2.13 0.88
C GLY A 319 -9.05 1.90 2.18
N ALA A 320 -8.48 1.09 3.06
CA ALA A 320 -9.09 0.73 4.34
C ALA A 320 -9.05 1.88 5.37
N TYR A 321 -8.06 2.79 5.26
CA TYR A 321 -7.81 3.83 6.25
C TYR A 321 -7.96 5.26 5.70
N VAL A 322 -8.74 5.44 4.63
CA VAL A 322 -8.96 6.76 4.01
C VAL A 322 -9.52 7.81 4.97
N GLY A 323 -10.23 7.39 6.00
CA GLY A 323 -10.76 8.28 7.03
C GLY A 323 -10.04 8.10 8.37
N THR A 324 -9.81 6.88 8.80
CA THR A 324 -9.12 6.57 10.07
C THR A 324 -7.81 7.34 10.18
N ASP A 325 -7.01 7.37 9.13
CA ASP A 325 -5.71 8.03 9.12
C ASP A 325 -5.77 9.57 9.27
N LEU A 326 -6.90 10.17 8.97
CA LEU A 326 -7.12 11.62 9.08
C LEU A 326 -7.85 12.06 10.36
N TRP A 327 -8.60 11.16 10.99
CA TRP A 327 -9.47 11.48 12.15
C TRP A 327 -9.08 10.78 13.44
N ASP A 328 -8.45 9.60 13.37
CA ASP A 328 -8.17 8.81 14.57
C ASP A 328 -6.94 9.33 15.31
N ASN A 329 -7.15 9.74 16.56
CA ASN A 329 -6.08 10.27 17.42
C ASN A 329 -5.17 9.18 18.03
N ARG A 330 -5.41 7.91 17.79
CA ARG A 330 -4.61 6.82 18.37
C ARG A 330 -3.16 6.86 17.89
N LEU A 331 -2.96 7.19 16.62
CA LEU A 331 -1.61 7.26 16.02
C LEU A 331 -0.96 8.63 16.20
N ALA A 332 -1.69 9.69 15.86
CA ALA A 332 -1.27 11.08 16.03
C ALA A 332 -2.51 11.97 16.22
N PRO A 333 -2.36 13.16 16.82
CA PRO A 333 -3.46 14.11 16.86
C PRO A 333 -3.95 14.47 15.45
N ALA A 334 -5.24 14.26 15.21
CA ALA A 334 -5.86 14.60 13.94
C ALA A 334 -5.74 16.11 13.66
N GLN A 335 -5.34 16.46 12.44
CA GLN A 335 -5.19 17.84 12.01
C GLN A 335 -6.47 18.35 11.38
N GLU A 336 -6.88 19.58 11.71
CA GLU A 336 -8.07 20.19 11.08
C GLU A 336 -7.88 20.43 9.57
N SER A 337 -6.65 20.63 9.10
CA SER A 337 -6.34 20.71 7.67
C SER A 337 -6.67 19.39 6.94
N ASP A 338 -6.35 18.24 7.52
CA ASP A 338 -6.63 16.93 6.95
C ASP A 338 -8.14 16.68 6.82
N LYS A 339 -8.90 17.02 7.86
CA LYS A 339 -10.36 16.91 7.86
C LYS A 339 -11.00 17.84 6.82
N LYS A 340 -10.48 19.06 6.68
CA LYS A 340 -10.93 20.01 5.65
C LYS A 340 -10.63 19.49 4.25
N PHE A 341 -9.44 18.96 4.01
CA PHE A 341 -9.11 18.32 2.73
C PHE A 341 -10.14 17.23 2.38
N ALA A 342 -10.42 16.30 3.28
CA ALA A 342 -11.38 15.24 3.01
C ALA A 342 -12.81 15.77 2.81
N THR A 343 -13.26 16.75 3.62
CA THR A 343 -14.64 17.24 3.57
C THR A 343 -14.88 18.28 2.45
N GLU A 344 -13.91 19.13 2.17
CA GLU A 344 -14.05 20.23 1.22
C GLU A 344 -13.56 19.87 -0.19
N VAL A 345 -12.57 18.98 -0.32
CA VAL A 345 -12.01 18.54 -1.61
C VAL A 345 -12.57 17.17 -2.01
N LEU A 346 -12.37 16.13 -1.22
CA LEU A 346 -12.83 14.78 -1.54
C LEU A 346 -14.32 14.54 -1.24
N LYS A 347 -14.98 15.43 -0.47
CA LYS A 347 -16.43 15.48 -0.20
C LYS A 347 -16.96 14.35 0.67
N TYR A 348 -16.10 13.72 1.48
CA TYR A 348 -16.52 12.74 2.48
C TYR A 348 -16.08 13.14 3.88
N LYS A 349 -16.69 12.53 4.88
CA LYS A 349 -16.27 12.56 6.29
C LYS A 349 -16.20 11.14 6.84
N TRP A 350 -15.28 10.91 7.74
CA TRP A 350 -15.14 9.65 8.44
C TRP A 350 -16.28 9.44 9.44
N ARG A 351 -16.77 8.23 9.54
CA ARG A 351 -17.79 7.83 10.51
C ARG A 351 -17.19 6.98 11.62
N VAL A 352 -16.49 5.91 11.25
CA VAL A 352 -15.85 4.95 12.16
C VAL A 352 -14.89 4.06 11.36
N GLY A 353 -13.76 3.71 11.97
CA GLY A 353 -12.89 2.63 11.50
C GLY A 353 -13.40 1.25 11.95
N GLN A 354 -12.82 0.18 11.42
CA GLN A 354 -13.26 -1.21 11.68
C GLN A 354 -14.77 -1.37 11.45
N ALA A 355 -15.24 -0.80 10.35
CA ALA A 355 -16.67 -0.63 10.09
C ALA A 355 -17.40 -1.94 9.78
N ALA A 356 -16.69 -2.97 9.33
CA ALA A 356 -17.29 -4.23 8.91
C ALA A 356 -16.31 -5.41 9.01
N THR A 357 -16.83 -6.62 9.22
CA THR A 357 -16.05 -7.85 9.37
C THR A 357 -16.40 -8.93 8.34
N GLU A 358 -17.55 -8.82 7.66
CA GLU A 358 -18.02 -9.85 6.72
C GLU A 358 -17.45 -9.73 5.29
N GLY A 359 -16.75 -8.67 4.96
CA GLY A 359 -16.20 -8.46 3.61
C GLY A 359 -17.25 -8.34 2.51
N LYS A 360 -18.45 -7.82 2.83
CA LYS A 360 -19.57 -7.71 1.89
C LYS A 360 -20.13 -6.30 1.84
N VAL A 361 -20.27 -5.78 0.63
CA VAL A 361 -20.89 -4.48 0.36
C VAL A 361 -22.00 -4.59 -0.67
N LYS A 362 -23.03 -3.77 -0.53
CA LYS A 362 -24.15 -3.68 -1.46
C LYS A 362 -24.26 -2.28 -2.03
N CYS A 363 -24.54 -2.16 -3.32
CA CYS A 363 -24.86 -0.89 -3.95
C CYS A 363 -26.19 -0.35 -3.44
N VAL A 364 -26.30 0.97 -3.40
CA VAL A 364 -27.55 1.63 -3.05
C VAL A 364 -28.02 2.52 -4.20
N ALA A 365 -29.32 2.73 -4.28
CA ALA A 365 -29.90 3.64 -5.28
C ALA A 365 -29.29 5.04 -5.12
N SER A 366 -28.66 5.53 -6.16
CA SER A 366 -27.96 6.80 -6.18
C SER A 366 -27.85 7.34 -7.60
N PRO A 367 -27.48 8.62 -7.79
CA PRO A 367 -27.22 9.19 -9.12
C PRO A 367 -25.99 8.59 -9.83
N PHE A 368 -25.29 7.65 -9.22
CA PHE A 368 -24.11 7.01 -9.82
C PHE A 368 -24.56 6.03 -10.93
N PRO A 369 -24.17 6.24 -12.19
CA PRO A 369 -24.67 5.43 -13.28
C PRO A 369 -24.07 4.03 -13.29
N ALA A 370 -24.84 3.05 -13.72
CA ALA A 370 -24.41 1.66 -13.97
C ALA A 370 -23.85 0.92 -12.75
N LEU A 371 -23.93 1.49 -11.55
CA LEU A 371 -23.50 0.82 -10.33
C LEU A 371 -24.65 -0.01 -9.76
N SER A 372 -24.47 -1.32 -9.63
CA SER A 372 -25.51 -2.23 -9.13
C SER A 372 -24.90 -3.51 -8.56
N GLY A 373 -25.69 -4.23 -7.77
CA GLY A 373 -25.33 -5.54 -7.24
C GLY A 373 -24.62 -5.49 -5.89
N ASN A 374 -24.00 -6.59 -5.57
CA ASN A 374 -23.21 -6.79 -4.36
C ASN A 374 -21.78 -7.12 -4.77
N TYR A 375 -20.84 -6.73 -3.91
CA TYR A 375 -19.43 -7.00 -4.08
C TYR A 375 -18.86 -7.62 -2.81
N THR A 376 -17.81 -8.42 -2.97
CA THR A 376 -17.16 -9.10 -1.86
C THR A 376 -15.66 -8.85 -1.90
N TYR A 377 -15.06 -8.57 -0.75
CA TYR A 377 -13.63 -8.41 -0.62
C TYR A 377 -13.04 -9.43 0.37
N HIS A 378 -11.74 -9.63 0.29
CA HIS A 378 -11.02 -10.55 1.16
C HIS A 378 -10.96 -10.03 2.60
N ASN A 379 -11.65 -10.68 3.51
CA ASN A 379 -11.70 -10.41 4.94
C ASN A 379 -11.20 -11.57 5.80
N GLU A 380 -10.74 -12.63 5.15
CA GLU A 380 -10.17 -13.83 5.76
C GLU A 380 -8.87 -14.20 5.02
N LEU A 381 -8.01 -14.94 5.70
CA LEU A 381 -6.77 -15.44 5.11
C LEU A 381 -7.02 -16.27 3.86
N ASN A 382 -6.30 -15.97 2.81
CA ASN A 382 -6.46 -16.59 1.49
C ASN A 382 -5.13 -16.58 0.73
N ALA A 383 -5.10 -17.26 -0.42
CA ALA A 383 -3.90 -17.38 -1.26
C ALA A 383 -3.75 -16.24 -2.31
N ASP A 384 -4.71 -15.33 -2.43
CA ASP A 384 -4.79 -14.42 -3.57
C ASP A 384 -4.41 -12.98 -3.22
N SER A 385 -4.77 -12.51 -2.02
CA SER A 385 -4.60 -11.11 -1.61
C SER A 385 -4.47 -10.98 -0.09
N TYR A 386 -4.13 -9.81 0.37
CA TYR A 386 -4.14 -9.46 1.78
C TYR A 386 -5.57 -9.39 2.35
N VAL A 387 -5.66 -9.45 3.67
CA VAL A 387 -6.93 -9.38 4.41
C VAL A 387 -7.29 -7.93 4.70
N VAL A 388 -8.55 -7.58 4.48
CA VAL A 388 -9.12 -6.28 4.86
C VAL A 388 -9.96 -6.47 6.12
N GLU A 389 -9.33 -6.41 7.27
CA GLU A 389 -9.95 -6.63 8.58
C GLU A 389 -10.57 -5.36 9.19
N SER A 390 -10.15 -4.18 8.71
CA SER A 390 -10.46 -2.90 9.35
C SER A 390 -10.83 -1.80 8.35
N PRO A 391 -11.88 -2.00 7.53
CA PRO A 391 -12.30 -1.00 6.56
C PRO A 391 -12.96 0.20 7.24
N ASP A 392 -12.96 1.36 6.58
CA ASP A 392 -13.58 2.59 7.05
C ASP A 392 -15.05 2.71 6.62
N ALA A 393 -15.89 3.22 7.52
CA ALA A 393 -17.16 3.81 7.13
C ALA A 393 -16.99 5.30 6.90
N ILE A 394 -17.43 5.75 5.72
CA ILE A 394 -17.37 7.15 5.30
C ILE A 394 -18.75 7.65 4.87
N GLU A 395 -19.05 8.90 5.15
CA GLU A 395 -20.35 9.52 4.84
C GLU A 395 -20.18 10.75 3.96
N PRO A 396 -21.20 11.12 3.16
CA PRO A 396 -21.18 12.38 2.42
C PRO A 396 -20.95 13.59 3.34
N ALA A 397 -20.03 14.48 2.94
CA ALA A 397 -19.73 15.70 3.69
C ALA A 397 -20.57 16.91 3.20
N THR A 398 -21.13 16.84 2.01
CA THR A 398 -21.93 17.91 1.39
C THR A 398 -23.24 17.36 0.84
N LYS A 399 -24.19 18.25 0.57
CA LYS A 399 -25.50 17.87 -0.01
C LYS A 399 -25.43 17.31 -1.43
N ASP A 400 -24.34 17.59 -2.15
CA ASP A 400 -24.13 17.15 -3.53
C ASP A 400 -23.26 15.89 -3.61
N ALA A 401 -22.79 15.40 -2.45
CA ALA A 401 -22.18 14.10 -2.30
C ALA A 401 -23.21 13.08 -1.80
N TYR A 402 -23.04 11.81 -2.15
CA TYR A 402 -24.00 10.77 -1.80
C TYR A 402 -23.31 9.42 -1.59
N THR A 403 -23.93 8.58 -0.72
CA THR A 403 -23.51 7.20 -0.52
C THR A 403 -23.82 6.37 -1.77
N ILE A 404 -22.85 5.56 -2.22
CA ILE A 404 -22.98 4.66 -3.37
C ILE A 404 -23.03 3.19 -2.97
N MET A 405 -22.38 2.84 -1.84
CA MET A 405 -22.33 1.48 -1.30
C MET A 405 -22.47 1.50 0.21
N ARG A 406 -22.98 0.39 0.76
CA ARG A 406 -23.08 0.16 2.20
C ARG A 406 -22.56 -1.23 2.58
N TYR A 407 -21.94 -1.37 3.73
CA TYR A 407 -21.64 -2.66 4.33
C TYR A 407 -22.93 -3.44 4.60
N SER A 408 -22.94 -4.71 4.22
CA SER A 408 -24.17 -5.52 4.25
C SER A 408 -24.61 -5.84 5.68
N GLU A 409 -23.67 -6.03 6.60
CA GLU A 409 -23.94 -6.46 7.97
C GLU A 409 -24.59 -5.38 8.86
N ASN A 410 -24.28 -4.11 8.64
CA ASN A 410 -24.69 -3.03 9.56
C ASN A 410 -25.23 -1.79 8.86
N ASN A 411 -25.23 -1.79 7.54
CA ASN A 411 -25.74 -0.71 6.69
C ASN A 411 -24.95 0.63 6.80
N LEU A 412 -23.74 0.64 7.39
CA LEU A 412 -22.83 1.78 7.35
C LEU A 412 -22.39 2.07 5.92
N SER A 413 -22.14 3.34 5.60
CA SER A 413 -21.71 3.74 4.26
C SER A 413 -20.28 3.30 3.99
N ALA A 414 -20.07 2.51 2.93
CA ALA A 414 -18.80 1.97 2.49
C ALA A 414 -18.16 2.74 1.34
N GLY A 415 -18.91 3.67 0.72
CA GLY A 415 -18.41 4.46 -0.40
C GLY A 415 -19.25 5.70 -0.65
N VAL A 416 -18.58 6.77 -1.04
CA VAL A 416 -19.14 8.10 -1.30
C VAL A 416 -18.72 8.57 -2.68
N ALA A 417 -19.65 9.17 -3.43
CA ALA A 417 -19.35 9.87 -4.67
C ALA A 417 -19.84 11.31 -4.61
N TYR A 418 -19.18 12.17 -5.35
CA TYR A 418 -19.53 13.57 -5.56
C TYR A 418 -19.51 13.90 -7.04
N LYS A 419 -20.50 14.72 -7.48
CA LYS A 419 -20.60 15.21 -8.85
C LYS A 419 -20.88 16.70 -8.83
N GLY A 420 -19.89 17.48 -9.19
CA GLY A 420 -19.96 18.95 -9.33
C GLY A 420 -19.05 19.41 -10.47
N ASP A 421 -18.25 20.43 -10.23
CA ASP A 421 -17.24 20.93 -11.18
C ASP A 421 -16.14 19.89 -11.46
N TYR A 422 -15.97 18.98 -10.56
CA TYR A 422 -15.14 17.76 -10.67
C TYR A 422 -15.93 16.58 -10.09
N LYS A 423 -15.39 15.36 -10.19
CA LYS A 423 -16.04 14.18 -9.63
C LYS A 423 -15.08 13.41 -8.75
N THR A 424 -15.58 12.92 -7.62
CA THR A 424 -14.85 12.01 -6.75
C THR A 424 -15.63 10.71 -6.54
N CYS A 425 -14.91 9.61 -6.41
CA CYS A 425 -15.43 8.32 -5.97
C CYS A 425 -14.47 7.77 -4.92
N ILE A 426 -14.91 7.66 -3.68
CA ILE A 426 -14.08 7.24 -2.56
C ILE A 426 -14.69 5.97 -1.97
N LEU A 427 -13.87 4.92 -1.81
CA LEU A 427 -14.23 3.69 -1.12
C LEU A 427 -13.49 3.58 0.20
N GLY A 428 -14.19 3.21 1.26
CA GLY A 428 -13.62 2.93 2.59
C GLY A 428 -13.02 1.52 2.70
N PHE A 429 -12.83 0.83 1.58
CA PHE A 429 -12.17 -0.46 1.46
C PHE A 429 -11.35 -0.51 0.16
N PRO A 430 -10.28 -1.31 0.10
CA PRO A 430 -9.43 -1.42 -1.08
C PRO A 430 -10.14 -2.09 -2.27
N PHE A 431 -10.04 -1.51 -3.44
CA PHE A 431 -10.61 -2.05 -4.68
C PHE A 431 -9.94 -3.36 -5.12
N GLU A 432 -8.63 -3.45 -5.01
CA GLU A 432 -7.82 -4.61 -5.38
C GLU A 432 -8.13 -5.85 -4.52
N ALA A 433 -8.68 -5.64 -3.33
CA ALA A 433 -9.11 -6.72 -2.45
C ALA A 433 -10.46 -7.35 -2.85
N LEU A 434 -11.17 -6.82 -3.85
CA LEU A 434 -12.37 -7.48 -4.38
C LEU A 434 -12.02 -8.87 -4.89
N ARG A 435 -12.84 -9.88 -4.51
CA ARG A 435 -12.50 -11.29 -4.68
C ARG A 435 -12.39 -11.73 -6.14
N THR A 436 -13.20 -11.18 -7.02
CA THR A 436 -13.25 -11.65 -8.41
C THR A 436 -12.89 -10.56 -9.42
N ALA A 437 -12.24 -10.96 -10.51
CA ALA A 437 -11.95 -10.06 -11.63
C ALA A 437 -13.24 -9.44 -12.21
N SER A 438 -14.33 -10.19 -12.27
CA SER A 438 -15.61 -9.69 -12.77
C SER A 438 -16.20 -8.58 -11.90
N GLU A 439 -16.06 -8.65 -10.58
CA GLU A 439 -16.45 -7.57 -9.66
C GLU A 439 -15.60 -6.32 -9.90
N ARG A 440 -14.28 -6.48 -10.01
CA ARG A 440 -13.37 -5.37 -10.30
C ARG A 440 -13.68 -4.72 -11.67
N GLU A 441 -13.89 -5.51 -12.69
CA GLU A 441 -14.23 -5.00 -14.03
C GLU A 441 -15.58 -4.24 -14.05
N ALA A 442 -16.59 -4.77 -13.35
CA ALA A 442 -17.90 -4.14 -13.27
C ALA A 442 -17.84 -2.79 -12.53
N LEU A 443 -17.15 -2.78 -11.38
CA LEU A 443 -17.01 -1.57 -10.56
C LEU A 443 -16.18 -0.50 -11.30
N MET A 444 -15.02 -0.85 -11.84
CA MET A 444 -14.17 0.10 -12.58
C MET A 444 -14.90 0.68 -13.81
N ARG A 445 -15.66 -0.13 -14.53
CA ARG A 445 -16.48 0.34 -15.64
C ARG A 445 -17.53 1.35 -15.18
N ALA A 446 -18.18 1.10 -14.04
CA ALA A 446 -19.17 2.03 -13.49
C ALA A 446 -18.50 3.35 -13.06
N ILE A 447 -17.32 3.31 -12.41
CA ILE A 447 -16.55 4.49 -12.01
C ILE A 447 -16.16 5.34 -13.24
N LEU A 448 -15.57 4.71 -14.25
CA LEU A 448 -15.16 5.43 -15.46
C LEU A 448 -16.35 5.95 -16.29
N THR A 449 -17.50 5.27 -16.23
CA THR A 449 -18.75 5.79 -16.81
C THR A 449 -19.27 7.00 -16.04
N PHE A 450 -19.15 6.99 -14.71
CA PHE A 450 -19.50 8.13 -13.87
C PHE A 450 -18.63 9.35 -14.16
N PHE A 451 -17.33 9.15 -14.41
CA PHE A 451 -16.38 10.23 -14.68
C PHE A 451 -16.54 10.87 -16.06
N ASN A 452 -17.17 10.22 -17.00
CA ASN A 452 -17.57 10.80 -18.27
C ASN A 452 -18.88 11.61 -18.15
#